data_e3dbca2387cc49a06bf2f63a32f4386d
#
_entry.id   e3dbca2387cc49a06bf2f63a32f4386d
#
_cell.length_a   1.000
_cell.length_b   1.000
_cell.length_c   1.000
_cell.angle_alpha   90.00
_cell.angle_beta   90.00
_cell.angle_gamma   90.00
#
_symmetry.space_group_name_H-M   'P 1'
#
loop_
_entity.id
_entity.type
_entity.pdbx_description
1 polymer ?
#
loop_
_entity_poly.entity_id
_entity_poly.type
_entity_poly.pdbx_seq_one_letter_code
_entity_poly.pdbx_strand_id
1 'polypeptide(L)'
;MNKIKILIPIYNDWKSAFKLLEDIDLQVNDLKHEFSIIIVNDCSTEEKPTNNFSFNNLKSIKIINMKRNKGHARCNASGLRYIAEHEDYDYIIPMDGDGEDRVEEITLSG
;
A
#
# COMPACT_ATOMS: atom_id res chain seq x y z
N MET A 1 -17.90 10.07 -0.92
CA MET A 1 -16.73 9.29 -0.37
C MET A 1 -15.89 8.81 -1.52
N ASN A 2 -14.59 9.15 -1.52
CA ASN A 2 -13.66 8.70 -2.55
C ASN A 2 -13.04 7.36 -2.20
N LYS A 3 -12.75 6.57 -3.23
CA LYS A 3 -12.03 5.30 -3.10
C LYS A 3 -10.56 5.55 -3.38
N ILE A 4 -9.72 5.38 -2.37
CA ILE A 4 -8.31 5.71 -2.44
C ILE A 4 -7.49 4.43 -2.28
N LYS A 5 -6.63 4.17 -3.25
CA LYS A 5 -5.72 3.04 -3.23
C LYS A 5 -4.31 3.54 -2.91
N ILE A 6 -3.69 2.97 -1.89
CA ILE A 6 -2.31 3.28 -1.54
C ILE A 6 -1.45 2.13 -2.06
N LEU A 7 -0.50 2.46 -2.91
CA LEU A 7 0.34 1.50 -3.62
C LEU A 7 1.75 1.49 -3.01
N ILE A 8 2.18 0.34 -2.50
CA ILE A 8 3.45 0.22 -1.78
C ILE A 8 4.28 -0.91 -2.39
N PRO A 9 5.38 -0.61 -3.10
CA PRO A 9 6.31 -1.65 -3.53
C PRO A 9 7.24 -2.02 -2.39
N ILE A 10 7.52 -3.31 -2.21
CA ILE A 10 8.44 -3.79 -1.17
C ILE A 10 9.39 -4.85 -1.72
N TYR A 11 10.58 -4.90 -1.12
CA TYR A 11 11.53 -5.99 -1.29
C TYR A 11 12.15 -6.27 0.06
N ASN A 12 11.76 -7.38 0.71
CA ASN A 12 12.22 -7.81 2.03
C ASN A 12 11.90 -6.85 3.20
N ASP A 13 11.28 -5.72 2.96
CA ASP A 13 11.00 -4.73 4.00
C ASP A 13 9.62 -4.93 4.64
N TRP A 14 9.26 -6.18 4.92
CA TRP A 14 7.95 -6.50 5.47
C TRP A 14 7.66 -5.80 6.80
N LYS A 15 8.66 -5.75 7.69
CA LYS A 15 8.49 -5.12 8.99
C LYS A 15 8.20 -3.64 8.86
N SER A 16 8.97 -2.94 8.02
CA SER A 16 8.77 -1.51 7.75
C SER A 16 7.44 -1.27 7.05
N ALA A 17 7.07 -2.14 6.11
CA ALA A 17 5.80 -2.03 5.40
C ALA A 17 4.61 -2.15 6.36
N PHE A 18 4.62 -3.12 7.25
CA PHE A 18 3.52 -3.29 8.21
C PHE A 18 3.46 -2.15 9.23
N LYS A 19 4.62 -1.62 9.63
CA LYS A 19 4.62 -0.42 10.48
C LYS A 19 4.01 0.76 9.74
N LEU A 20 4.34 0.92 8.46
CA LEU A 20 3.73 1.97 7.64
C LEU A 20 2.21 1.81 7.56
N LEU A 21 1.72 0.58 7.42
CA LEU A 21 0.28 0.33 7.40
C LEU A 21 -0.40 0.74 8.70
N GLU A 22 0.25 0.48 9.84
CA GLU A 22 -0.28 0.92 11.15
C GLU A 22 -0.35 2.45 11.22
N ASP A 23 0.69 3.13 10.75
CA ASP A 23 0.73 4.59 10.73
C ASP A 23 -0.35 5.16 9.80
N ILE A 24 -0.54 4.56 8.63
CA ILE A 24 -1.59 4.97 7.71
C ILE A 24 -2.97 4.78 8.35
N ASP A 25 -3.18 3.62 8.97
CA ASP A 25 -4.46 3.31 9.60
C ASP A 25 -4.85 4.36 10.64
N LEU A 26 -3.88 4.81 11.44
CA LEU A 26 -4.10 5.87 12.42
C LEU A 26 -4.34 7.23 11.75
N GLN A 27 -3.55 7.54 10.73
CA GLN A 27 -3.61 8.85 10.08
C GLN A 27 -4.92 9.07 9.33
N VAL A 28 -5.49 8.04 8.73
CA VAL A 28 -6.72 8.17 7.95
C VAL A 28 -7.99 8.05 8.79
N ASN A 29 -7.86 7.88 10.09
CA ASN A 29 -8.99 7.69 11.00
C ASN A 29 -10.06 8.79 10.89
N ASP A 30 -9.63 10.03 10.71
CA ASP A 30 -10.54 11.18 10.64
C ASP A 30 -10.93 11.57 9.21
N LEU A 31 -10.43 10.85 8.22
CA LEU A 31 -10.70 11.14 6.81
C LEU A 31 -11.93 10.34 6.34
N LYS A 32 -12.84 11.03 5.65
CA LYS A 32 -14.10 10.43 5.21
C LYS A 32 -13.97 9.80 3.82
N HIS A 33 -12.99 8.92 3.66
CA HIS A 33 -12.75 8.23 2.40
C HIS A 33 -12.50 6.74 2.65
N GLU A 34 -12.64 5.95 1.61
CA GLU A 34 -12.39 4.52 1.69
C GLU A 34 -10.94 4.25 1.27
N PHE A 35 -10.14 3.76 2.21
CA PHE A 35 -8.72 3.49 1.98
C PHE A 35 -8.47 1.98 1.86
N SER A 36 -7.74 1.60 0.83
CA SER A 36 -7.30 0.23 0.61
C SER A 36 -5.82 0.23 0.24
N ILE A 37 -5.13 -0.84 0.59
CA ILE A 37 -3.69 -0.97 0.36
C ILE A 37 -3.44 -2.02 -0.71
N ILE A 38 -2.56 -1.70 -1.64
CA ILE A 38 -2.03 -2.65 -2.62
C ILE A 38 -0.52 -2.71 -2.41
N ILE A 39 -0.04 -3.84 -1.92
CA ILE A 39 1.39 -4.08 -1.76
C ILE A 39 1.88 -4.86 -2.97
N VAL A 40 2.94 -4.38 -3.62
CA VAL A 40 3.59 -5.14 -4.70
C VAL A 40 4.89 -5.70 -4.15
N ASN A 41 4.91 -7.01 -3.94
CA ASN A 41 6.08 -7.72 -3.45
C ASN A 41 7.00 -8.02 -4.63
N ASP A 42 8.18 -7.39 -4.63
CA ASP A 42 9.16 -7.49 -5.71
C ASP A 42 10.02 -8.73 -5.59
N CYS A 43 9.38 -9.88 -5.45
CA CYS A 43 10.04 -11.19 -5.33
C CYS A 43 10.97 -11.23 -4.10
N SER A 44 10.44 -10.88 -2.94
CA SER A 44 11.19 -10.90 -1.68
C SER A 44 11.71 -12.31 -1.38
N THR A 45 12.92 -12.39 -0.84
CA THR A 45 13.52 -13.65 -0.39
C THR A 45 13.10 -14.00 1.04
N GLU A 46 12.66 -13.01 1.81
CA GLU A 46 12.14 -13.21 3.15
C GLU A 46 10.63 -13.43 3.09
N GLU A 47 10.15 -14.31 3.95
CA GLU A 47 8.73 -14.59 4.01
C GLU A 47 7.97 -13.46 4.69
N LYS A 48 6.74 -13.24 4.23
CA LYS A 48 5.83 -12.31 4.87
C LYS A 48 5.55 -12.79 6.30
N PRO A 49 5.60 -11.90 7.31
CA PRO A 49 5.23 -12.26 8.67
C PRO A 49 3.79 -12.81 8.74
N THR A 50 3.59 -13.82 9.57
CA THR A 50 2.29 -14.48 9.72
C THR A 50 1.42 -13.84 10.80
N ASN A 51 1.80 -12.67 11.29
CA ASN A 51 1.01 -11.98 12.32
C ASN A 51 -0.36 -11.59 11.77
N ASN A 52 -1.37 -11.75 12.61
CA ASN A 52 -2.69 -11.27 12.28
C ASN A 52 -2.76 -9.77 12.53
N PHE A 53 -2.63 -9.00 11.45
CA PHE A 53 -2.79 -7.55 11.52
C PHE A 53 -4.25 -7.20 11.30
N SER A 54 -4.79 -6.43 12.22
CA SER A 54 -6.15 -5.94 12.13
C SER A 54 -6.12 -4.42 12.07
N PHE A 55 -6.72 -3.87 11.02
CA PHE A 55 -6.76 -2.42 10.81
C PHE A 55 -8.21 -1.95 10.84
N ASN A 56 -8.46 -0.85 11.54
CA ASN A 56 -9.80 -0.33 11.74
C ASN A 56 -10.29 0.57 10.61
N ASN A 57 -9.36 1.23 9.93
CA ASN A 57 -9.67 2.27 8.95
C ASN A 57 -9.28 1.91 7.51
N LEU A 58 -8.68 0.75 7.32
CA LEU A 58 -8.33 0.23 6.00
C LEU A 58 -9.34 -0.83 5.59
N LYS A 59 -9.93 -0.65 4.43
CA LYS A 59 -10.97 -1.56 3.94
C LYS A 59 -10.40 -2.91 3.53
N SER A 60 -9.28 -2.91 2.83
CA SER A 60 -8.66 -4.14 2.36
C SER A 60 -7.16 -3.95 2.17
N ILE A 61 -6.43 -5.06 2.24
CA ILE A 61 -5.01 -5.10 1.97
C ILE A 61 -4.79 -6.27 1.01
N LYS A 62 -4.27 -5.96 -0.19
CA LYS A 62 -3.96 -6.97 -1.19
C LYS A 62 -2.48 -6.99 -1.46
N ILE A 63 -1.93 -8.17 -1.72
CA ILE A 63 -0.52 -8.35 -2.00
C ILE A 63 -0.39 -8.97 -3.39
N ILE A 64 0.34 -8.28 -4.27
CA ILE A 64 0.67 -8.77 -5.60
C ILE A 64 2.11 -9.24 -5.54
N ASN A 65 2.36 -10.49 -5.92
CA ASN A 65 3.69 -11.07 -5.92
C ASN A 65 4.28 -11.05 -7.33
N MET A 66 5.40 -10.35 -7.49
CA MET A 66 6.15 -10.36 -8.76
C MET A 66 6.92 -11.66 -8.88
N LYS A 67 7.01 -12.20 -10.09
CA LYS A 67 7.74 -13.45 -10.34
C LYS A 67 9.25 -13.27 -10.31
N ARG A 68 9.72 -12.03 -10.52
CA ARG A 68 11.14 -11.67 -10.54
C ARG A 68 11.31 -10.32 -9.90
N ASN A 69 12.48 -10.08 -9.34
CA ASN A 69 12.83 -8.75 -8.84
C ASN A 69 12.96 -7.79 -10.04
N LYS A 70 12.16 -6.74 -10.05
CA LYS A 70 12.09 -5.77 -11.15
C LYS A 70 12.45 -4.35 -10.75
N GLY A 71 12.59 -4.08 -9.45
CA GLY A 71 12.80 -2.75 -8.92
C GLY A 71 11.50 -2.00 -8.67
N HIS A 72 11.56 -0.97 -7.82
CA HIS A 72 10.37 -0.26 -7.34
C HIS A 72 9.60 0.44 -8.46
N ALA A 73 10.30 0.99 -9.46
CA ALA A 73 9.64 1.67 -10.57
C ALA A 73 8.73 0.71 -11.35
N ARG A 74 9.21 -0.50 -11.63
CA ARG A 74 8.42 -1.50 -12.34
C ARG A 74 7.31 -2.07 -11.48
N CYS A 75 7.55 -2.20 -10.17
CA CYS A 75 6.51 -2.61 -9.24
C CYS A 75 5.37 -1.60 -9.19
N ASN A 76 5.70 -0.32 -9.16
CA ASN A 76 4.70 0.74 -9.21
C ASN A 76 3.90 0.68 -10.51
N ALA A 77 4.57 0.49 -11.64
CA ALA A 77 3.90 0.37 -12.94
C ALA A 77 2.95 -0.84 -12.97
N SER A 78 3.41 -1.98 -12.46
CA SER A 78 2.58 -3.19 -12.39
C SER A 78 1.39 -3.02 -11.46
N GLY A 79 1.60 -2.37 -10.32
CA GLY A 79 0.53 -2.08 -9.37
C GLY A 79 -0.50 -1.11 -9.94
N LEU A 80 -0.06 -0.08 -10.64
CA LEU A 80 -0.95 0.87 -11.29
C LEU A 80 -1.80 0.17 -12.34
N ARG A 81 -1.20 -0.71 -13.13
CA ARG A 81 -1.92 -1.48 -14.13
C ARG A 81 -2.97 -2.38 -13.49
N TYR A 82 -2.58 -3.08 -12.42
CA TYR A 82 -3.49 -3.96 -11.68
C TYR A 82 -4.70 -3.17 -11.17
N ILE A 83 -4.47 -2.02 -10.55
CA ILE A 83 -5.54 -1.19 -10.00
C ILE A 83 -6.47 -0.72 -11.12
N ALA A 84 -5.89 -0.25 -12.23
CA ALA A 84 -6.66 0.24 -13.37
C ALA A 84 -7.53 -0.85 -14.01
N GLU A 85 -7.05 -2.10 -14.02
CA GLU A 85 -7.77 -3.21 -14.66
C GLU A 85 -8.74 -3.93 -13.75
N HIS A 86 -8.49 -3.94 -12.42
CA HIS A 86 -9.21 -4.82 -11.50
C HIS A 86 -9.87 -4.13 -10.31
N GLU A 87 -9.59 -2.85 -10.08
CA GLU A 87 -10.09 -2.15 -8.90
C GLU A 87 -10.87 -0.89 -9.28
N ASP A 88 -11.88 -0.58 -8.47
CA ASP A 88 -12.52 0.74 -8.54
C ASP A 88 -11.72 1.72 -7.71
N TYR A 89 -11.40 2.88 -8.26
CA TYR A 89 -10.64 3.89 -7.54
C TYR A 89 -10.96 5.29 -8.03
N ASP A 90 -10.80 6.24 -7.11
CA ASP A 90 -10.84 7.66 -7.44
C ASP A 90 -9.43 8.25 -7.45
N TYR A 91 -8.58 7.77 -6.52
CA TYR A 91 -7.19 8.23 -6.41
C TYR A 91 -6.26 7.07 -6.09
N ILE A 92 -5.03 7.17 -6.58
CA ILE A 92 -3.95 6.24 -6.27
C ILE A 92 -2.79 7.06 -5.68
N ILE A 93 -2.31 6.64 -4.50
CA ILE A 93 -1.19 7.29 -3.81
C ILE A 93 -0.04 6.30 -3.71
N PRO A 94 1.04 6.45 -4.49
CA PRO A 94 2.22 5.62 -4.32
C PRO A 94 3.01 6.05 -3.09
N MET A 95 3.50 5.08 -2.30
CA MET A 95 4.34 5.32 -1.13
C MET A 95 5.45 4.27 -1.07
N ASP A 96 6.62 4.65 -0.55
CA ASP A 96 7.70 3.70 -0.35
C ASP A 96 7.53 2.94 0.96
N GLY A 97 7.71 1.61 0.90
CA GLY A 97 7.56 0.74 2.06
C GLY A 97 8.70 0.83 3.08
N ASP A 98 9.75 1.61 2.79
CA ASP A 98 10.87 1.82 3.71
C ASP A 98 10.63 2.92 4.73
N GLY A 99 9.49 3.59 4.67
CA GLY A 99 9.12 4.63 5.61
C GLY A 99 9.70 6.01 5.32
N GLU A 100 10.29 6.22 4.14
CA GLU A 100 10.81 7.55 3.77
C GLU A 100 9.70 8.55 3.52
N ASP A 101 8.54 8.08 3.07
CA ASP A 101 7.41 8.95 2.85
C ASP A 101 6.70 9.28 4.16
N ARG A 102 6.25 10.50 4.27
CA ARG A 102 5.53 10.95 5.47
C ARG A 102 4.04 10.66 5.33
N VAL A 103 3.54 9.84 6.23
CA VAL A 103 2.12 9.50 6.26
C VAL A 103 1.27 10.76 6.51
N GLU A 104 1.80 11.70 7.30
CA GLU A 104 1.12 12.95 7.62
C GLU A 104 0.83 13.81 6.39
N GLU A 105 1.51 13.55 5.29
CA GLU A 105 1.29 14.29 4.05
C GLU A 105 0.12 13.76 3.23
N ILE A 106 -0.54 12.71 3.71
CA ILE A 106 -1.78 12.26 3.10
C ILE A 106 -2.86 13.27 3.45
N THR A 107 -2.95 14.31 2.65
CA THR A 107 -4.01 15.29 2.77
C THR A 107 -4.82 15.27 1.49
N LEU A 108 -6.07 14.93 1.62
CA LEU A 108 -6.98 14.93 0.50
C LEU A 108 -7.84 16.17 0.60
N SER A 109 -7.57 17.12 -0.25
CA SER A 109 -8.39 18.32 -0.35
C SER A 109 -9.64 17.99 -1.16
N GLY A 110 -10.76 18.16 -0.58
CA GLY A 110 -12.01 18.02 -1.33
C GLY A 110 -13.06 17.25 -0.65
#